data_a7e9da6a766fd45696f80b7ae54cb373
#
_entry.id   a7e9da6a766fd45696f80b7ae54cb373
#
_cell.length_a   1.000
_cell.length_b   1.000
_cell.length_c   1.000
_cell.angle_alpha   90.00
_cell.angle_beta   90.00
_cell.angle_gamma   90.00
#
_symmetry.space_group_name_H-M   'P 1'
#
loop_
_entity.id
_entity.type
_entity.pdbx_description
1 polymer ?
#
loop_
_entity_poly.entity_id
_entity_poly.type
_entity_poly.pdbx_seq_one_letter_code
_entity_poly.pdbx_strand_id
1 'polypeptide(L)'
;MGGDTLVLAAEKCSPEHSHIFSSAHCGYPAPGYPGPTFIFTPFFRWGGFYFTKPMLLALICAVGVVAFFWAAFANPKMVPRGVQGLGEMGIGFVREQILLPMIGKRGDKFLPFLVSLFFFIWLMNLMEIIPVAQFPPMSLIAFPVALMLMVYGTYTYLGIKHQGLGGYFRNMIPSGVPGPILIILAPVEILQYVLIRPFTLAIRLFANMFAGHILLLIFTLATWYLFTLSISLLFSVTSFILTVVLTAFEMLIQALQAYIFTILTAQYIGGSLEAGH
;
A
#
# COMPACT_ATOMS: atom_id res chain seq x y z
N MET A 1 2.57 1.54 -33.87
CA MET A 1 2.22 2.83 -34.51
C MET A 1 1.49 3.72 -33.51
N GLY A 2 2.10 4.16 -32.43
CA GLY A 2 1.51 5.02 -31.40
C GLY A 2 2.54 5.84 -30.62
N GLY A 3 3.82 5.61 -30.85
CA GLY A 3 4.90 6.34 -30.17
C GLY A 3 5.26 7.68 -30.79
N ASP A 4 5.14 7.79 -32.10
CA ASP A 4 5.62 8.96 -32.84
C ASP A 4 4.69 10.16 -32.74
N THR A 5 3.39 9.95 -32.50
CA THR A 5 2.41 11.04 -32.35
C THR A 5 2.54 11.78 -31.02
N LEU A 6 3.00 11.12 -29.96
CA LEU A 6 3.23 11.75 -28.66
C LEU A 6 4.52 12.58 -28.65
N VAL A 7 5.56 12.12 -29.34
CA VAL A 7 6.83 12.85 -29.48
C VAL A 7 6.64 14.12 -30.32
N LEU A 8 5.85 14.05 -31.41
CA LEU A 8 5.54 15.19 -32.26
C LEU A 8 4.67 16.25 -31.56
N ALA A 9 3.81 15.85 -30.60
CA ALA A 9 3.05 16.78 -29.79
C ALA A 9 3.91 17.53 -28.78
N ALA A 10 4.93 16.88 -28.22
CA ALA A 10 5.89 17.49 -27.29
C ALA A 10 6.80 18.53 -27.97
N GLU A 11 7.12 18.33 -29.26
CA GLU A 11 8.03 19.20 -30.02
C GLU A 11 7.36 20.54 -30.44
N LYS A 12 6.03 20.62 -30.44
CA LYS A 12 5.28 21.83 -30.79
C LYS A 12 4.90 22.74 -29.62
N CYS A 13 5.21 22.33 -28.42
CA CYS A 13 4.89 23.10 -27.22
C CYS A 13 6.05 24.00 -26.82
N SER A 14 5.99 25.30 -27.16
CA SER A 14 6.93 26.26 -26.62
C SER A 14 6.64 26.53 -25.13
N PRO A 15 7.69 26.81 -24.31
CA PRO A 15 7.54 27.09 -22.89
C PRO A 15 6.61 28.27 -22.56
N GLU A 16 6.39 29.18 -23.52
CA GLU A 16 5.56 30.36 -23.37
C GLU A 16 4.03 30.07 -23.35
N HIS A 17 3.60 28.90 -23.79
CA HIS A 17 2.18 28.56 -23.93
C HIS A 17 1.73 27.41 -22.99
N SER A 18 2.59 26.98 -22.09
CA SER A 18 2.26 25.89 -21.15
C SER A 18 1.54 26.41 -19.90
N HIS A 19 0.28 26.82 -20.02
CA HIS A 19 -0.57 27.11 -18.86
C HIS A 19 -1.38 25.89 -18.46
N ILE A 20 -1.49 25.64 -17.13
CA ILE A 20 -2.26 24.52 -16.53
C ILE A 20 -3.71 24.45 -17.06
N PHE A 21 -4.26 25.58 -17.49
CA PHE A 21 -5.64 25.72 -17.96
C PHE A 21 -5.75 25.97 -19.48
N SER A 22 -4.66 25.86 -20.23
CA SER A 22 -4.80 26.00 -21.69
C SER A 22 -5.39 24.73 -22.26
N SER A 23 -6.49 24.87 -23.01
CA SER A 23 -7.11 23.79 -23.79
C SER A 23 -6.23 23.31 -24.96
N ALA A 24 -5.10 23.93 -25.20
CA ALA A 24 -4.10 23.45 -26.12
C ALA A 24 -3.48 22.17 -25.56
N HIS A 25 -3.40 21.10 -26.33
CA HIS A 25 -2.87 19.78 -25.99
C HIS A 25 -1.38 19.77 -25.63
N CYS A 26 -0.83 20.86 -25.17
CA CYS A 26 0.46 21.01 -24.58
C CYS A 26 0.41 20.55 -23.12
N GLY A 27 0.21 19.23 -22.96
CA GLY A 27 0.37 18.61 -21.67
C GLY A 27 1.84 18.65 -21.27
N TYR A 28 2.17 19.43 -20.28
CA TYR A 28 3.37 19.38 -19.45
C TYR A 28 4.67 18.83 -20.05
N PRO A 29 5.63 19.67 -20.24
CA PRO A 29 6.97 19.37 -19.78
C PRO A 29 7.32 20.32 -18.64
N ALA A 30 6.97 20.02 -17.39
CA ALA A 30 7.73 20.55 -16.29
C ALA A 30 9.20 20.10 -16.47
N PRO A 31 10.19 20.98 -16.37
CA PRO A 31 11.59 20.59 -16.39
C PRO A 31 11.82 19.52 -15.33
N GLY A 32 12.19 18.31 -15.75
CA GLY A 32 12.37 17.17 -14.84
C GLY A 32 11.13 16.33 -14.56
N TYR A 33 9.98 16.58 -15.20
CA TYR A 33 8.84 15.69 -15.10
C TYR A 33 9.05 14.46 -16.02
N PRO A 34 9.29 13.28 -15.47
CA PRO A 34 9.35 12.07 -16.27
C PRO A 34 7.95 11.81 -16.81
N GLY A 35 7.71 11.81 -18.07
CA GLY A 35 6.51 11.38 -18.79
C GLY A 35 5.31 10.86 -17.96
N PRO A 36 4.34 10.21 -18.51
CA PRO A 36 3.15 9.81 -17.74
C PRO A 36 3.56 9.03 -16.49
N THR A 37 3.16 9.53 -15.33
CA THR A 37 3.60 9.13 -13.98
C THR A 37 3.51 7.63 -13.70
N PHE A 38 2.71 6.93 -14.49
CA PHE A 38 2.45 5.49 -14.35
C PHE A 38 3.01 4.64 -15.49
N ILE A 39 3.75 5.23 -16.45
CA ILE A 39 4.43 4.48 -17.52
C ILE A 39 5.90 4.40 -17.18
N PHE A 40 6.35 3.23 -16.80
CA PHE A 40 7.74 2.97 -16.44
C PHE A 40 8.48 2.29 -17.58
N THR A 41 9.58 2.91 -18.03
CA THR A 41 10.52 2.25 -18.94
C THR A 41 11.20 1.08 -18.19
N PRO A 42 11.21 -0.12 -18.74
CA PRO A 42 11.88 -1.26 -18.10
C PRO A 42 13.39 -1.06 -18.09
N PHE A 43 14.03 -1.23 -16.92
CA PHE A 43 15.50 -1.24 -16.82
C PHE A 43 16.12 -2.48 -17.50
N PHE A 44 15.41 -3.59 -17.46
CA PHE A 44 15.88 -4.87 -17.97
C PHE A 44 14.72 -5.69 -18.54
N ARG A 45 14.98 -6.35 -19.69
CA ARG A 45 14.02 -7.26 -20.35
C ARG A 45 14.66 -8.65 -20.47
N TRP A 46 14.03 -9.64 -19.86
CA TRP A 46 14.46 -11.01 -19.96
C TRP A 46 13.26 -11.93 -20.23
N GLY A 47 13.21 -12.54 -21.43
CA GLY A 47 12.21 -13.53 -21.76
C GLY A 47 10.75 -13.12 -21.53
N GLY A 48 10.38 -11.85 -21.78
CA GLY A 48 9.03 -11.34 -21.56
C GLY A 48 8.78 -10.74 -20.16
N PHE A 49 9.76 -10.83 -19.26
CA PHE A 49 9.69 -10.19 -17.94
C PHE A 49 10.29 -8.78 -18.00
N TYR A 50 9.50 -7.78 -17.56
CA TYR A 50 9.91 -6.38 -17.55
C TYR A 50 10.20 -5.93 -16.14
N PHE A 51 11.48 -5.67 -15.82
CA PHE A 51 11.88 -5.14 -14.53
C PHE A 51 11.77 -3.61 -14.53
N THR A 52 10.86 -3.07 -13.72
CA THR A 52 10.51 -1.66 -13.68
C THR A 52 10.88 -0.99 -12.34
N LYS A 53 10.90 0.35 -12.30
CA LYS A 53 11.21 1.12 -11.09
C LYS A 53 10.36 0.68 -9.86
N PRO A 54 9.02 0.48 -9.95
CA PRO A 54 8.24 0.02 -8.80
C PRO A 54 8.67 -1.34 -8.27
N MET A 55 9.06 -2.27 -9.15
CA MET A 55 9.56 -3.59 -8.73
C MET A 55 10.90 -3.48 -8.00
N LEU A 56 11.79 -2.60 -8.48
CA LEU A 56 13.06 -2.31 -7.80
C LEU A 56 12.80 -1.74 -6.40
N LEU A 57 11.89 -0.78 -6.26
CA LEU A 57 11.54 -0.19 -4.98
C LEU A 57 10.94 -1.23 -4.02
N ALA A 58 10.06 -2.11 -4.52
CA ALA A 58 9.51 -3.20 -3.72
C ALA A 58 10.60 -4.16 -3.22
N LEU A 59 11.57 -4.49 -4.08
CA LEU A 59 12.71 -5.33 -3.69
C LEU A 59 13.59 -4.63 -2.64
N ILE A 60 13.87 -3.34 -2.82
CA ILE A 60 14.62 -2.55 -1.84
C ILE A 60 13.90 -2.53 -0.49
N CYS A 61 12.57 -2.34 -0.48
CA CYS A 61 11.78 -2.38 0.74
C CYS A 61 11.82 -3.75 1.42
N ALA A 62 11.69 -4.83 0.65
CA ALA A 62 11.77 -6.20 1.20
C ALA A 62 13.13 -6.48 1.82
N VAL A 63 14.21 -6.17 1.09
CA VAL A 63 15.59 -6.30 1.60
C VAL A 63 15.81 -5.38 2.80
N GLY A 64 15.29 -4.15 2.76
CA GLY A 64 15.41 -3.18 3.86
C GLY A 64 14.77 -3.67 5.15
N VAL A 65 13.56 -4.25 5.09
CA VAL A 65 12.89 -4.84 6.26
C VAL A 65 13.70 -6.00 6.83
N VAL A 66 14.15 -6.93 5.97
CA VAL A 66 14.96 -8.08 6.40
C VAL A 66 16.28 -7.62 7.01
N ALA A 67 16.98 -6.69 6.35
CA ALA A 67 18.25 -6.15 6.82
C ALA A 67 18.10 -5.41 8.16
N PHE A 68 17.03 -4.63 8.32
CA PHE A 68 16.74 -3.92 9.58
C PHE A 68 16.56 -4.88 10.75
N PHE A 69 15.70 -5.89 10.61
CA PHE A 69 15.49 -6.87 11.67
C PHE A 69 16.70 -7.76 11.90
N TRP A 70 17.42 -8.11 10.84
CA TRP A 70 18.68 -8.85 11.01
C TRP A 70 19.72 -8.03 11.78
N ALA A 71 19.92 -6.77 11.42
CA ALA A 71 20.83 -5.88 12.16
C ALA A 71 20.39 -5.64 13.61
N ALA A 72 19.07 -5.53 13.86
CA ALA A 72 18.52 -5.33 15.19
C ALA A 72 18.80 -6.53 16.12
N PHE A 73 18.77 -7.75 15.58
CA PHE A 73 18.89 -8.99 16.37
C PHE A 73 20.17 -9.81 16.11
N ALA A 74 21.14 -9.28 15.33
CA ALA A 74 22.41 -9.95 15.08
C ALA A 74 23.23 -10.17 16.36
N ASN A 75 23.21 -9.21 17.30
CA ASN A 75 23.91 -9.28 18.57
C ASN A 75 22.99 -8.77 19.71
N PRO A 76 22.01 -9.58 20.15
CA PRO A 76 21.02 -9.14 21.12
C PRO A 76 21.67 -8.90 22.50
N LYS A 77 21.44 -7.71 23.06
CA LYS A 77 21.87 -7.34 24.41
C LYS A 77 20.69 -7.38 25.37
N MET A 78 20.97 -7.70 26.66
CA MET A 78 19.95 -7.74 27.72
C MET A 78 19.24 -6.37 27.91
N VAL A 79 19.96 -5.28 27.68
CA VAL A 79 19.39 -3.92 27.67
C VAL A 79 19.41 -3.41 26.23
N PRO A 80 18.25 -3.33 25.56
CA PRO A 80 18.18 -2.91 24.16
C PRO A 80 18.57 -1.44 24.00
N ARG A 81 19.48 -1.16 23.07
CA ARG A 81 19.91 0.21 22.74
C ARG A 81 20.00 0.38 21.23
N GLY A 82 19.68 1.59 20.74
CA GLY A 82 19.78 1.94 19.32
C GLY A 82 18.81 1.11 18.45
N VAL A 83 19.33 0.47 17.40
CA VAL A 83 18.51 -0.26 16.40
C VAL A 83 17.76 -1.45 17.02
N GLN A 84 18.37 -2.14 18.01
CA GLN A 84 17.69 -3.23 18.73
C GLN A 84 16.45 -2.72 19.47
N GLY A 85 16.55 -1.58 20.17
CA GLY A 85 15.41 -0.99 20.87
C GLY A 85 14.26 -0.60 19.93
N LEU A 86 14.58 -0.08 18.73
CA LEU A 86 13.57 0.20 17.71
C LEU A 86 12.92 -1.08 17.18
N GLY A 87 13.71 -2.14 16.96
CA GLY A 87 13.20 -3.42 16.51
C GLY A 87 12.26 -4.07 17.55
N GLU A 88 12.65 -4.06 18.84
CA GLU A 88 11.82 -4.59 19.92
C GLU A 88 10.54 -3.77 20.13
N MET A 89 10.62 -2.43 20.04
CA MET A 89 9.45 -1.56 20.10
C MET A 89 8.48 -1.86 18.95
N GLY A 90 9.00 -2.05 17.73
CA GLY A 90 8.17 -2.37 16.56
C GLY A 90 7.48 -3.73 16.69
N ILE A 91 8.21 -4.76 17.15
CA ILE A 91 7.64 -6.09 17.40
C ILE A 91 6.62 -6.03 18.55
N GLY A 92 6.94 -5.32 19.63
CA GLY A 92 6.04 -5.10 20.77
C GLY A 92 4.74 -4.41 20.33
N PHE A 93 4.84 -3.36 19.53
CA PHE A 93 3.67 -2.66 18.96
C PHE A 93 2.76 -3.61 18.19
N VAL A 94 3.29 -4.37 17.23
CA VAL A 94 2.49 -5.30 16.42
C VAL A 94 1.91 -6.42 17.31
N ARG A 95 2.67 -6.90 18.30
CA ARG A 95 2.19 -7.94 19.21
C ARG A 95 1.05 -7.46 20.09
N GLU A 96 1.23 -6.31 20.76
CA GLU A 96 0.28 -5.81 21.76
C GLU A 96 -0.94 -5.15 21.14
N GLN A 97 -0.77 -4.41 20.03
CA GLN A 97 -1.86 -3.65 19.41
C GLN A 97 -2.60 -4.43 18.33
N ILE A 98 -1.99 -5.46 17.72
CA ILE A 98 -2.61 -6.17 16.60
C ILE A 98 -2.83 -7.65 16.95
N LEU A 99 -1.76 -8.38 17.33
CA LEU A 99 -1.83 -9.83 17.46
C LEU A 99 -2.67 -10.25 18.67
N LEU A 100 -2.37 -9.72 19.86
CA LEU A 100 -3.05 -10.13 21.10
C LEU A 100 -4.54 -9.81 21.10
N PRO A 101 -5.01 -8.63 20.64
CA PRO A 101 -6.43 -8.34 20.58
C PRO A 101 -7.21 -9.20 19.57
N MET A 102 -6.57 -9.61 18.44
CA MET A 102 -7.25 -10.30 17.34
C MET A 102 -7.14 -11.83 17.41
N ILE A 103 -6.01 -12.38 17.86
CA ILE A 103 -5.76 -13.83 17.83
C ILE A 103 -5.51 -14.38 19.25
N GLY A 104 -5.08 -13.52 20.18
CA GLY A 104 -4.64 -13.93 21.51
C GLY A 104 -3.27 -14.62 21.51
N LYS A 105 -2.89 -15.20 22.66
CA LYS A 105 -1.59 -15.85 22.85
C LYS A 105 -1.32 -17.03 21.91
N ARG A 106 -2.35 -17.66 21.37
CA ARG A 106 -2.22 -18.76 20.37
C ARG A 106 -1.64 -18.26 19.04
N GLY A 107 -1.68 -16.95 18.80
CA GLY A 107 -1.20 -16.31 17.59
C GLY A 107 0.28 -15.99 17.56
N ASP A 108 1.05 -16.17 18.65
CA ASP A 108 2.47 -15.78 18.72
C ASP A 108 3.33 -16.36 17.56
N LYS A 109 2.96 -17.52 17.02
CA LYS A 109 3.61 -18.11 15.85
C LYS A 109 3.42 -17.33 14.55
N PHE A 110 2.40 -16.46 14.46
CA PHE A 110 2.14 -15.60 13.31
C PHE A 110 2.75 -14.20 13.46
N LEU A 111 3.35 -13.91 14.63
CA LEU A 111 3.97 -12.62 14.90
C LEU A 111 5.01 -12.21 13.85
N PRO A 112 5.96 -13.07 13.42
CA PRO A 112 6.93 -12.68 12.40
C PRO A 112 6.28 -12.31 11.07
N PHE A 113 5.22 -13.01 10.68
CA PHE A 113 4.47 -12.71 9.47
C PHE A 113 3.78 -11.35 9.54
N LEU A 114 3.08 -11.05 10.65
CA LEU A 114 2.39 -9.78 10.83
C LEU A 114 3.36 -8.60 10.94
N VAL A 115 4.50 -8.79 11.62
CA VAL A 115 5.57 -7.78 11.71
C VAL A 115 6.14 -7.49 10.32
N SER A 116 6.50 -8.52 9.57
CA SER A 116 7.02 -8.37 8.21
C SER A 116 6.03 -7.66 7.30
N LEU A 117 4.74 -8.02 7.38
CA LEU A 117 3.67 -7.43 6.58
C LEU A 117 3.48 -5.94 6.92
N PHE A 118 3.43 -5.59 8.21
CA PHE A 118 3.28 -4.22 8.67
C PHE A 118 4.42 -3.33 8.18
N PHE A 119 5.67 -3.72 8.46
CA PHE A 119 6.83 -2.91 8.09
C PHE A 119 7.05 -2.85 6.59
N PHE A 120 6.76 -3.93 5.86
CA PHE A 120 6.86 -3.95 4.41
C PHE A 120 5.87 -2.97 3.77
N ILE A 121 4.59 -3.00 4.16
CA ILE A 121 3.57 -2.08 3.64
C ILE A 121 3.94 -0.64 4.02
N TRP A 122 4.31 -0.40 5.28
CA TRP A 122 4.66 0.94 5.74
C TRP A 122 5.85 1.50 4.96
N LEU A 123 6.92 0.71 4.78
CA LEU A 123 8.11 1.14 4.05
C LEU A 123 7.80 1.38 2.55
N MET A 124 6.99 0.52 1.93
CA MET A 124 6.54 0.69 0.55
C MET A 124 5.76 2.00 0.34
N ASN A 125 4.93 2.37 1.31
CA ASN A 125 4.18 3.62 1.27
C ASN A 125 5.11 4.83 1.49
N LEU A 126 6.05 4.74 2.44
CA LEU A 126 7.03 5.79 2.72
C LEU A 126 7.93 6.14 1.51
N MET A 127 8.07 5.24 0.53
CA MET A 127 8.81 5.52 -0.71
C MET A 127 8.28 6.74 -1.47
N GLU A 128 7.03 7.13 -1.27
CA GLU A 128 6.45 8.34 -1.85
C GLU A 128 7.17 9.62 -1.41
N ILE A 129 7.50 9.70 -0.12
CA ILE A 129 8.05 10.91 0.50
C ILE A 129 9.57 10.98 0.34
N ILE A 130 10.23 9.84 0.09
CA ILE A 130 11.68 9.80 -0.11
C ILE A 130 12.04 10.47 -1.44
N PRO A 131 12.87 11.56 -1.43
CA PRO A 131 13.12 12.39 -2.62
C PRO A 131 13.67 11.64 -3.84
N VAL A 132 14.36 10.52 -3.64
CA VAL A 132 14.93 9.69 -4.73
C VAL A 132 13.89 8.75 -5.33
N ALA A 133 13.00 8.23 -4.50
CA ALA A 133 11.97 7.28 -4.93
C ALA A 133 10.78 8.02 -5.54
N GLN A 134 10.19 8.97 -4.80
CA GLN A 134 9.05 9.84 -5.20
C GLN A 134 7.89 9.09 -5.83
N PHE A 135 7.71 7.83 -5.47
CA PHE A 135 6.67 6.97 -6.02
C PHE A 135 6.31 5.86 -5.03
N PRO A 136 5.04 5.77 -4.58
CA PRO A 136 4.59 4.67 -3.75
C PRO A 136 4.26 3.46 -4.63
N PRO A 137 4.99 2.33 -4.55
CA PRO A 137 4.67 1.15 -5.37
C PRO A 137 3.25 0.62 -5.12
N MET A 138 2.67 0.86 -3.94
CA MET A 138 1.31 0.47 -3.60
C MET A 138 0.22 1.25 -4.36
N SER A 139 0.56 2.34 -5.05
CA SER A 139 -0.34 3.03 -5.99
C SER A 139 -0.55 2.26 -7.31
N LEU A 140 0.18 1.18 -7.54
CA LEU A 140 -0.09 0.23 -8.62
C LEU A 140 -0.88 -0.95 -8.07
N ILE A 141 -2.06 -1.19 -8.58
CA ILE A 141 -3.01 -2.21 -8.09
C ILE A 141 -2.40 -3.62 -8.01
N ALA A 142 -1.38 -3.91 -8.81
CA ALA A 142 -0.70 -5.21 -8.82
C ALA A 142 -0.06 -5.56 -7.46
N PHE A 143 0.53 -4.59 -6.73
CA PHE A 143 1.16 -4.83 -5.44
C PHE A 143 0.14 -5.11 -4.32
N PRO A 144 -0.90 -4.27 -4.13
CA PRO A 144 -1.96 -4.57 -3.19
C PRO A 144 -2.66 -5.91 -3.45
N VAL A 145 -2.90 -6.24 -4.72
CA VAL A 145 -3.51 -7.53 -5.10
C VAL A 145 -2.58 -8.70 -4.78
N ALA A 146 -1.27 -8.58 -5.04
CA ALA A 146 -0.30 -9.62 -4.68
C ALA A 146 -0.26 -9.88 -3.16
N LEU A 147 -0.24 -8.81 -2.34
CA LEU A 147 -0.31 -8.93 -0.88
C LEU A 147 -1.64 -9.52 -0.40
N MET A 148 -2.74 -9.09 -1.00
CA MET A 148 -4.06 -9.64 -0.71
C MET A 148 -4.11 -11.14 -1.01
N LEU A 149 -3.59 -11.59 -2.17
CA LEU A 149 -3.55 -13.02 -2.52
C LEU A 149 -2.70 -13.83 -1.55
N MET A 150 -1.56 -13.29 -1.09
CA MET A 150 -0.72 -13.93 -0.08
C MET A 150 -1.47 -14.09 1.26
N VAL A 151 -2.14 -13.04 1.72
CA VAL A 151 -2.95 -13.06 2.94
C VAL A 151 -4.15 -14.00 2.79
N TYR A 152 -4.88 -13.91 1.66
CA TYR A 152 -6.02 -14.76 1.34
C TYR A 152 -5.63 -16.24 1.34
N GLY A 153 -4.53 -16.59 0.67
CA GLY A 153 -4.00 -17.96 0.66
C GLY A 153 -3.62 -18.44 2.05
N THR A 154 -3.03 -17.57 2.88
CA THR A 154 -2.61 -17.92 4.23
C THR A 154 -3.80 -18.26 5.13
N TYR A 155 -4.80 -17.38 5.25
CA TYR A 155 -5.93 -17.65 6.14
C TYR A 155 -6.86 -18.75 5.60
N THR A 156 -7.01 -18.88 4.28
CA THR A 156 -7.77 -20.00 3.67
C THR A 156 -7.09 -21.33 3.92
N TYR A 157 -5.77 -21.41 3.73
CA TYR A 157 -5.00 -22.61 4.05
C TYR A 157 -5.12 -22.99 5.53
N LEU A 158 -5.01 -22.02 6.43
CA LEU A 158 -5.16 -22.26 7.87
C LEU A 158 -6.58 -22.73 8.22
N GLY A 159 -7.60 -22.10 7.64
CA GLY A 159 -9.00 -22.48 7.86
C GLY A 159 -9.27 -23.92 7.41
N ILE A 160 -8.82 -24.29 6.22
CA ILE A 160 -8.97 -25.67 5.70
C ILE A 160 -8.19 -26.66 6.55
N LYS A 161 -6.96 -26.33 6.98
CA LYS A 161 -6.13 -27.22 7.79
C LYS A 161 -6.71 -27.47 9.19
N HIS A 162 -7.33 -26.48 9.81
CA HIS A 162 -7.87 -26.59 11.16
C HIS A 162 -9.30 -27.11 11.23
N GLN A 163 -10.13 -26.79 10.23
CA GLN A 163 -11.56 -27.10 10.24
C GLN A 163 -11.94 -28.19 9.22
N GLY A 164 -11.02 -28.54 8.29
CA GLY A 164 -11.32 -29.38 7.13
C GLY A 164 -12.15 -28.61 6.09
N LEU A 165 -12.25 -29.14 4.86
CA LEU A 165 -13.00 -28.48 3.77
C LEU A 165 -14.46 -28.27 4.11
N GLY A 166 -15.14 -29.31 4.62
CA GLY A 166 -16.56 -29.22 4.99
C GLY A 166 -16.84 -28.28 6.17
N GLY A 167 -15.96 -28.30 7.19
CA GLY A 167 -16.04 -27.42 8.35
C GLY A 167 -15.84 -25.96 7.97
N TYR A 168 -14.87 -25.67 7.11
CA TYR A 168 -14.56 -24.34 6.64
C TYR A 168 -15.76 -23.67 5.95
N PHE A 169 -16.41 -24.37 5.01
CA PHE A 169 -17.60 -23.83 4.35
C PHE A 169 -18.83 -23.74 5.28
N ARG A 170 -18.97 -24.68 6.21
CA ARG A 170 -20.06 -24.65 7.19
C ARG A 170 -19.88 -23.49 8.18
N ASN A 171 -18.66 -23.16 8.56
CA ASN A 171 -18.35 -22.07 9.47
C ASN A 171 -18.48 -20.66 8.84
N MET A 172 -18.54 -20.57 7.50
CA MET A 172 -18.90 -19.32 6.81
C MET A 172 -20.37 -18.96 7.02
N ILE A 173 -21.19 -19.94 7.37
CA ILE A 173 -22.65 -19.74 7.56
C ILE A 173 -22.88 -19.50 9.05
N PRO A 174 -23.47 -18.36 9.47
CA PRO A 174 -23.70 -18.07 10.87
C PRO A 174 -24.67 -19.09 11.49
N SER A 175 -24.27 -19.67 12.61
CA SER A 175 -25.10 -20.60 13.39
C SER A 175 -26.14 -19.81 14.19
N GLY A 176 -27.38 -20.37 14.31
CA GLY A 176 -28.45 -19.78 15.13
C GLY A 176 -29.42 -18.87 14.39
N VAL A 177 -29.37 -18.80 13.06
CA VAL A 177 -30.32 -18.02 12.25
C VAL A 177 -31.51 -18.91 11.83
N PRO A 178 -32.79 -18.41 11.91
CA PRO A 178 -33.97 -19.15 11.43
C PRO A 178 -33.86 -19.52 9.96
N GLY A 179 -34.27 -20.76 9.60
CA GLY A 179 -34.11 -21.34 8.28
C GLY A 179 -34.49 -20.46 7.06
N PRO A 180 -35.64 -19.75 7.09
CA PRO A 180 -36.02 -18.88 5.96
C PRO A 180 -35.02 -17.74 5.69
N ILE A 181 -34.45 -17.17 6.74
CA ILE A 181 -33.46 -16.07 6.64
C ILE A 181 -32.10 -16.60 6.17
N LEU A 182 -31.76 -17.83 6.54
CA LEU A 182 -30.53 -18.48 6.19
C LEU A 182 -30.34 -18.62 4.66
N ILE A 183 -31.43 -18.86 3.91
CA ILE A 183 -31.42 -19.00 2.45
C ILE A 183 -30.89 -17.72 1.76
N ILE A 184 -31.20 -16.54 2.32
CA ILE A 184 -30.74 -15.26 1.78
C ILE A 184 -29.38 -14.89 2.37
N LEU A 185 -29.13 -15.19 3.63
CA LEU A 185 -27.91 -14.79 4.33
C LEU A 185 -26.69 -15.62 3.91
N ALA A 186 -26.85 -16.93 3.70
CA ALA A 186 -25.74 -17.82 3.34
C ALA A 186 -25.00 -17.42 2.05
N PRO A 187 -25.66 -17.11 0.92
CA PRO A 187 -24.96 -16.65 -0.28
C PRO A 187 -24.25 -15.30 -0.07
N VAL A 188 -24.83 -14.39 0.72
CA VAL A 188 -24.22 -13.09 1.04
C VAL A 188 -22.95 -13.27 1.88
N GLU A 189 -23.00 -14.13 2.90
CA GLU A 189 -21.83 -14.44 3.74
C GLU A 189 -20.72 -15.13 2.94
N ILE A 190 -21.04 -16.09 2.09
CA ILE A 190 -20.07 -16.75 1.21
C ILE A 190 -19.42 -15.71 0.27
N LEU A 191 -20.23 -14.86 -0.35
CA LEU A 191 -19.75 -13.79 -1.22
C LEU A 191 -18.82 -12.82 -0.45
N GLN A 192 -19.20 -12.48 0.78
CA GLN A 192 -18.42 -11.63 1.65
C GLN A 192 -17.05 -12.26 1.97
N TYR A 193 -17.02 -13.52 2.37
CA TYR A 193 -15.78 -14.23 2.72
C TYR A 193 -14.85 -14.43 1.53
N VAL A 194 -15.40 -14.84 0.38
CA VAL A 194 -14.61 -15.25 -0.79
C VAL A 194 -14.17 -14.04 -1.63
N LEU A 195 -15.03 -13.03 -1.78
CA LEU A 195 -14.79 -11.92 -2.71
C LEU A 195 -14.63 -10.58 -2.00
N ILE A 196 -15.59 -10.17 -1.16
CA ILE A 196 -15.63 -8.79 -0.65
C ILE A 196 -14.47 -8.52 0.30
N ARG A 197 -14.18 -9.41 1.25
CA ARG A 197 -13.07 -9.22 2.21
C ARG A 197 -11.70 -9.05 1.54
N PRO A 198 -11.24 -9.96 0.65
CA PRO A 198 -9.96 -9.78 0.00
C PRO A 198 -9.95 -8.56 -0.95
N PHE A 199 -11.03 -8.35 -1.70
CA PHE A 199 -11.12 -7.26 -2.65
C PHE A 199 -11.06 -5.89 -1.96
N THR A 200 -11.82 -5.68 -0.88
CA THR A 200 -11.80 -4.43 -0.11
C THR A 200 -10.46 -4.17 0.54
N LEU A 201 -9.75 -5.23 0.95
CA LEU A 201 -8.39 -5.11 1.52
C LEU A 201 -7.41 -4.55 0.48
N ALA A 202 -7.42 -5.07 -0.75
CA ALA A 202 -6.56 -4.62 -1.83
C ALA A 202 -6.92 -3.21 -2.31
N ILE A 203 -8.21 -2.94 -2.56
CA ILE A 203 -8.67 -1.63 -3.04
C ILE A 203 -8.38 -0.52 -2.03
N ARG A 204 -8.57 -0.77 -0.73
CA ARG A 204 -8.31 0.23 0.29
C ARG A 204 -6.85 0.69 0.27
N LEU A 205 -5.90 -0.27 0.17
CA LEU A 205 -4.49 0.05 0.09
C LEU A 205 -4.15 0.80 -1.20
N PHE A 206 -4.66 0.32 -2.34
CA PHE A 206 -4.49 0.97 -3.63
C PHE A 206 -5.08 2.38 -3.66
N ALA A 207 -6.36 2.54 -3.29
CA ALA A 207 -7.07 3.80 -3.43
C ALA A 207 -6.45 4.91 -2.57
N ASN A 208 -6.08 4.60 -1.33
CA ASN A 208 -5.43 5.60 -0.46
C ASN A 208 -4.10 6.07 -1.03
N MET A 209 -3.24 5.15 -1.47
CA MET A 209 -1.92 5.51 -2.01
C MET A 209 -2.03 6.19 -3.38
N PHE A 210 -2.96 5.77 -4.22
CA PHE A 210 -3.20 6.39 -5.52
C PHE A 210 -3.76 7.81 -5.38
N ALA A 211 -4.77 8.00 -4.53
CA ALA A 211 -5.38 9.31 -4.31
C ALA A 211 -4.40 10.30 -3.64
N GLY A 212 -3.65 9.85 -2.61
CA GLY A 212 -2.64 10.65 -1.93
C GLY A 212 -1.54 11.11 -2.88
N HIS A 213 -0.99 10.18 -3.67
CA HIS A 213 0.04 10.48 -4.66
C HIS A 213 -0.42 11.50 -5.71
N ILE A 214 -1.62 11.35 -6.27
CA ILE A 214 -2.17 12.33 -7.21
C ILE A 214 -2.36 13.69 -6.55
N LEU A 215 -2.88 13.71 -5.33
CA LEU A 215 -3.12 14.96 -4.60
C LEU A 215 -1.81 15.73 -4.36
N LEU A 216 -0.77 15.05 -3.85
CA LEU A 216 0.54 15.66 -3.63
C LEU A 216 1.16 16.13 -4.95
N LEU A 217 1.03 15.35 -6.01
CA LEU A 217 1.52 15.69 -7.33
C LEU A 217 0.87 16.98 -7.86
N ILE A 218 -0.46 17.11 -7.75
CA ILE A 218 -1.19 18.31 -8.22
C ILE A 218 -0.70 19.56 -7.48
N PHE A 219 -0.62 19.54 -6.15
CA PHE A 219 -0.20 20.70 -5.37
C PHE A 219 1.28 21.05 -5.57
N THR A 220 2.14 20.04 -5.72
CA THR A 220 3.55 20.25 -6.03
C THR A 220 3.74 20.90 -7.40
N LEU A 221 3.01 20.41 -8.42
CA LEU A 221 3.03 21.00 -9.74
C LEU A 221 2.43 22.42 -9.74
N ALA A 222 1.32 22.65 -9.05
CA ALA A 222 0.72 23.97 -8.92
C ALA A 222 1.71 24.96 -8.29
N THR A 223 2.46 24.54 -7.27
CA THR A 223 3.52 25.37 -6.66
C THR A 223 4.55 25.79 -7.70
N TRP A 224 5.01 24.88 -8.51
CA TRP A 224 6.02 25.16 -9.54
C TRP A 224 5.51 26.07 -10.65
N TYR A 225 4.34 25.77 -11.21
CA TYR A 225 3.79 26.55 -12.35
C TYR A 225 3.33 27.95 -11.99
N LEU A 226 2.84 28.14 -10.77
CA LEU A 226 2.39 29.44 -10.29
C LEU A 226 3.54 30.32 -9.73
N PHE A 227 4.77 29.80 -9.72
CA PHE A 227 5.94 30.53 -9.23
C PHE A 227 6.41 31.56 -10.29
N THR A 228 5.69 32.67 -10.37
CA THR A 228 6.02 33.82 -11.21
C THR A 228 5.88 35.11 -10.42
N LEU A 229 6.69 36.13 -10.71
CA LEU A 229 6.65 37.44 -10.03
C LEU A 229 5.38 38.23 -10.41
N SER A 230 4.23 37.72 -10.02
CA SER A 230 2.89 38.24 -10.28
C SER A 230 1.97 37.88 -9.11
N ILE A 231 0.69 38.22 -9.20
CA ILE A 231 -0.34 37.80 -8.22
C ILE A 231 -0.41 36.28 -8.05
N SER A 232 0.05 35.51 -9.05
CA SER A 232 0.17 34.06 -9.00
C SER A 232 1.20 33.56 -7.96
N LEU A 233 2.13 34.41 -7.51
CA LEU A 233 3.06 34.06 -6.44
C LEU A 233 2.32 33.76 -5.12
N LEU A 234 1.23 34.50 -4.82
CA LEU A 234 0.41 34.24 -3.64
C LEU A 234 -0.22 32.83 -3.70
N PHE A 235 -0.71 32.42 -4.86
CA PHE A 235 -1.27 31.08 -5.05
C PHE A 235 -0.18 30.00 -4.99
N SER A 236 1.02 30.27 -5.50
CA SER A 236 2.17 29.35 -5.41
C SER A 236 2.56 29.12 -3.95
N VAL A 237 2.69 30.17 -3.14
CA VAL A 237 3.01 30.07 -1.71
C VAL A 237 1.92 29.29 -0.97
N THR A 238 0.65 29.56 -1.25
CA THR A 238 -0.47 28.83 -0.66
C THR A 238 -0.41 27.34 -1.04
N SER A 239 -0.16 27.01 -2.31
CA SER A 239 -0.02 25.63 -2.78
C SER A 239 1.17 24.92 -2.13
N PHE A 240 2.29 25.60 -1.94
CA PHE A 240 3.46 25.07 -1.23
C PHE A 240 3.13 24.73 0.23
N ILE A 241 2.47 25.64 0.96
CA ILE A 241 2.06 25.39 2.35
C ILE A 241 1.12 24.19 2.41
N LEU A 242 0.15 24.10 1.48
CA LEU A 242 -0.75 22.94 1.38
C LEU A 242 0.01 21.67 1.09
N THR A 243 1.00 21.68 0.20
CA THR A 243 1.84 20.51 -0.08
C THR A 243 2.53 20.00 1.19
N VAL A 244 3.11 20.88 1.99
CA VAL A 244 3.76 20.50 3.26
C VAL A 244 2.76 19.89 4.25
N VAL A 245 1.60 20.53 4.43
CA VAL A 245 0.54 20.04 5.34
C VAL A 245 0.01 18.68 4.84
N LEU A 246 -0.26 18.54 3.54
CA LEU A 246 -0.74 17.30 2.94
C LEU A 246 0.31 16.19 3.04
N THR A 247 1.59 16.50 2.89
CA THR A 247 2.67 15.49 3.07
C THR A 247 2.68 14.95 4.50
N ALA A 248 2.55 15.83 5.51
CA ALA A 248 2.47 15.40 6.90
C ALA A 248 1.22 14.54 7.17
N PHE A 249 0.09 14.91 6.59
CA PHE A 249 -1.16 14.14 6.68
C PHE A 249 -1.04 12.78 5.97
N GLU A 250 -0.41 12.75 4.80
CA GLU A 250 -0.17 11.51 4.04
C GLU A 250 0.74 10.53 4.81
N MET A 251 1.77 11.01 5.50
CA MET A 251 2.59 10.15 6.38
C MET A 251 1.77 9.44 7.44
N LEU A 252 0.81 10.14 8.03
CA LEU A 252 -0.10 9.56 9.03
C LEU A 252 -1.00 8.50 8.38
N ILE A 253 -1.58 8.81 7.22
CA ILE A 253 -2.42 7.86 6.48
C ILE A 253 -1.63 6.61 6.08
N GLN A 254 -0.37 6.75 5.65
CA GLN A 254 0.51 5.65 5.26
C GLN A 254 0.76 4.68 6.43
N ALA A 255 1.02 5.21 7.63
CA ALA A 255 1.18 4.40 8.83
C ALA A 255 -0.14 3.72 9.24
N LEU A 256 -1.24 4.49 9.24
CA LEU A 256 -2.59 3.99 9.54
C LEU A 256 -3.00 2.87 8.56
N GLN A 257 -2.67 3.02 7.28
CA GLN A 257 -3.01 2.01 6.27
C GLN A 257 -2.26 0.70 6.47
N ALA A 258 -0.97 0.76 6.82
CA ALA A 258 -0.19 -0.42 7.20
C ALA A 258 -0.79 -1.11 8.44
N TYR A 259 -1.22 -0.32 9.43
CA TYR A 259 -1.89 -0.82 10.63
C TYR A 259 -3.22 -1.51 10.31
N ILE A 260 -4.11 -0.85 9.53
CA ILE A 260 -5.42 -1.40 9.18
C ILE A 260 -5.29 -2.69 8.36
N PHE A 261 -4.37 -2.72 7.40
CA PHE A 261 -4.13 -3.92 6.60
C PHE A 261 -3.69 -5.10 7.49
N THR A 262 -2.77 -4.86 8.41
CA THR A 262 -2.21 -5.90 9.28
C THR A 262 -3.22 -6.37 10.32
N ILE A 263 -4.03 -5.46 10.91
CA ILE A 263 -5.03 -5.84 11.91
C ILE A 263 -6.17 -6.66 11.27
N LEU A 264 -6.60 -6.31 10.05
CA LEU A 264 -7.59 -7.11 9.32
C LEU A 264 -7.03 -8.48 8.95
N THR A 265 -5.75 -8.56 8.55
CA THR A 265 -5.06 -9.84 8.33
C THR A 265 -5.05 -10.70 9.59
N ALA A 266 -4.72 -10.12 10.74
CA ALA A 266 -4.74 -10.81 12.03
C ALA A 266 -6.16 -11.30 12.38
N GLN A 267 -7.17 -10.47 12.16
CA GLN A 267 -8.57 -10.83 12.37
C GLN A 267 -9.01 -12.02 11.49
N TYR A 268 -8.61 -12.04 10.22
CA TYR A 268 -8.95 -13.14 9.31
C TYR A 268 -8.24 -14.44 9.70
N ILE A 269 -6.98 -14.36 10.15
CA ILE A 269 -6.25 -15.50 10.70
C ILE A 269 -6.93 -15.97 11.99
N GLY A 270 -7.28 -15.07 12.90
CA GLY A 270 -7.98 -15.39 14.15
C GLY A 270 -9.28 -16.16 13.90
N GLY A 271 -10.14 -15.62 13.01
CA GLY A 271 -11.39 -16.28 12.64
C GLY A 271 -11.20 -17.65 11.96
N SER A 272 -10.08 -17.85 11.25
CA SER A 272 -9.73 -19.14 10.65
C SER A 272 -9.24 -20.19 11.68
N LEU A 273 -8.74 -19.73 12.84
CA LEU A 273 -8.25 -20.58 13.92
C LEU A 273 -9.36 -20.93 14.94
N GLU A 274 -10.38 -20.12 15.03
CA GLU A 274 -11.56 -20.41 15.85
C GLU A 274 -12.34 -21.54 15.14
N ALA A 275 -12.12 -22.77 15.62
CA ALA A 275 -12.96 -23.90 15.21
C ALA A 275 -14.40 -23.58 15.62
N GLY A 276 -15.34 -23.66 14.67
CA GLY A 276 -16.75 -23.38 14.92
C GLY A 276 -17.26 -24.13 16.15
N HIS A 277 -17.86 -23.37 17.04
CA HIS A 277 -18.68 -23.89 18.11
C HIS A 277 -20.01 -24.42 17.56
#